data_44b97ee26a6ec15e6e805fef3417991f
#
_entry.id   44b97ee26a6ec15e6e805fef3417991f
#
_cell.length_a   1.000
_cell.length_b   1.000
_cell.length_c   1.000
_cell.angle_alpha   90.00
_cell.angle_beta   90.00
_cell.angle_gamma   90.00
#
_symmetry.space_group_name_H-M   'P 1'
#
loop_
_entity.id
_entity.type
_entity.pdbx_description
1 polymer ?
#
loop_
_entity_poly.entity_id
_entity_poly.type
_entity_poly.pdbx_seq_one_letter_code
_entity_poly.pdbx_strand_id
1 'polypeptide(L)'
;PPRSTPLYSSAASDVYKRQPLMSHQLKRLARRVPLGIARVGTVAHDGSGDIFIAFSTANKDDGFSSGIVQVEMVPNGLLNPVFEATVHATEEAIINALIAAETMKGADDNLAYALPHDRLVQIMKKYNR
;
A
#
# COMPACT_ATOMS: atom_id res chain seq x y z
N PRO A 1 -20.85 7.98 13.44
CA PRO A 1 -19.64 7.21 13.72
C PRO A 1 -18.49 7.74 12.88
N PRO A 2 -17.30 8.00 13.46
CA PRO A 2 -16.15 8.44 12.69
C PRO A 2 -15.78 7.31 11.71
N ARG A 3 -15.73 7.65 10.42
CA ARG A 3 -15.16 6.76 9.42
C ARG A 3 -13.68 6.59 9.74
N SER A 4 -13.30 5.46 10.25
CA SER A 4 -11.90 5.06 10.30
C SER A 4 -11.41 4.84 8.87
N THR A 5 -10.97 5.90 8.23
CA THR A 5 -10.19 5.76 7.00
C THR A 5 -8.87 5.13 7.41
N PRO A 6 -8.52 3.96 6.90
CA PRO A 6 -7.26 3.33 7.27
C PRO A 6 -6.12 4.26 6.88
N LEU A 7 -5.32 4.68 7.85
CA LEU A 7 -4.18 5.60 7.67
C LEU A 7 -3.14 5.10 6.64
N TYR A 8 -3.13 3.80 6.36
CA TYR A 8 -2.18 3.17 5.42
C TYR A 8 -2.51 3.41 3.94
N SER A 9 -3.77 3.70 3.58
CA SER A 9 -4.12 3.96 2.17
C SER A 9 -3.69 5.34 1.70
N SER A 10 -3.53 6.31 2.61
CA SER A 10 -3.19 7.68 2.26
C SER A 10 -1.70 7.89 1.99
N ALA A 11 -0.80 7.30 2.80
CA ALA A 11 0.63 7.50 2.65
C ALA A 11 1.18 6.87 1.36
N ALA A 12 0.78 5.63 1.03
CA ALA A 12 1.17 4.99 -0.22
C ALA A 12 0.59 5.72 -1.44
N SER A 13 -0.65 6.24 -1.36
CA SER A 13 -1.27 6.93 -2.48
C SER A 13 -0.69 8.31 -2.77
N ASP A 14 -0.17 9.02 -1.75
CA ASP A 14 0.39 10.37 -1.94
C ASP A 14 1.74 10.37 -2.64
N VAL A 15 2.55 9.34 -2.47
CA VAL A 15 3.82 9.18 -3.20
C VAL A 15 3.58 9.04 -4.71
N TYR A 16 2.49 8.41 -5.12
CA TYR A 16 2.21 8.13 -6.54
C TYR A 16 1.43 9.22 -7.26
N LYS A 17 0.60 9.97 -6.54
CA LYS A 17 -0.27 11.00 -7.14
C LYS A 17 0.48 12.16 -7.79
N ARG A 18 1.68 12.49 -7.29
CA ARG A 18 2.45 13.65 -7.74
C ARG A 18 3.51 13.34 -8.79
N GLN A 19 3.79 12.06 -9.05
CA GLN A 19 4.79 11.66 -10.05
C GLN A 19 4.11 11.46 -11.40
N PRO A 20 4.67 12.04 -12.49
CA PRO A 20 4.17 11.83 -13.83
C PRO A 20 4.52 10.41 -14.31
N LEU A 21 3.72 9.45 -13.89
CA LEU A 21 3.89 8.04 -14.22
C LEU A 21 2.86 7.62 -15.26
N MET A 22 3.36 6.98 -16.32
CA MET A 22 2.52 6.42 -17.37
C MET A 22 1.89 5.09 -16.92
N SER A 23 0.80 4.69 -17.56
CA SER A 23 0.03 3.49 -17.21
C SER A 23 0.89 2.21 -17.09
N HIS A 24 1.86 2.03 -17.98
CA HIS A 24 2.78 0.89 -17.93
C HIS A 24 3.73 0.96 -16.73
N GLN A 25 4.12 2.16 -16.27
CA GLN A 25 4.93 2.36 -15.06
C GLN A 25 4.09 2.10 -13.79
N LEU A 26 2.86 2.59 -13.77
CA LEU A 26 1.90 2.33 -12.69
C LEU A 26 1.62 0.83 -12.53
N LYS A 27 1.47 0.11 -13.64
CA LYS A 27 1.34 -1.36 -13.61
C LYS A 27 2.57 -2.04 -13.00
N ARG A 28 3.78 -1.53 -13.27
CA ARG A 28 5.02 -2.03 -12.64
C ARG A 28 5.05 -1.75 -11.14
N LEU A 29 4.53 -0.61 -10.69
CA LEU A 29 4.39 -0.29 -9.26
C LEU A 29 3.40 -1.22 -8.56
N ALA A 30 2.20 -1.37 -9.11
CA ALA A 30 1.19 -2.27 -8.56
C ALA A 30 1.72 -3.71 -8.37
N ARG A 31 2.56 -4.19 -9.29
CA ARG A 31 3.20 -5.50 -9.18
C ARG A 31 4.26 -5.61 -8.07
N ARG A 32 4.65 -4.53 -7.41
CA ARG A 32 5.60 -4.55 -6.29
C ARG A 32 4.91 -4.56 -4.94
N VAL A 33 3.64 -4.20 -4.89
CA VAL A 33 2.85 -4.27 -3.65
C VAL A 33 2.89 -5.68 -3.03
N PRO A 34 2.72 -6.78 -3.81
CA PRO A 34 2.85 -8.15 -3.28
C PRO A 34 4.18 -8.44 -2.60
N LEU A 35 5.27 -7.80 -3.05
CA LEU A 35 6.59 -7.98 -2.42
C LEU A 35 6.62 -7.38 -1.01
N GLY A 36 5.96 -6.23 -0.80
CA GLY A 36 5.79 -5.64 0.53
C GLY A 36 4.92 -6.50 1.44
N ILE A 37 3.84 -7.06 0.91
CA ILE A 37 2.96 -7.97 1.62
C ILE A 37 3.71 -9.26 2.01
N ALA A 38 4.54 -9.80 1.11
CA ALA A 38 5.34 -10.99 1.38
C ALA A 38 6.35 -10.79 2.53
N ARG A 39 6.86 -9.57 2.74
CA ARG A 39 7.79 -9.25 3.85
C ARG A 39 7.14 -9.38 5.23
N VAL A 40 5.82 -9.25 5.32
CA VAL A 40 5.07 -9.47 6.57
C VAL A 40 4.52 -10.89 6.70
N GLY A 41 4.96 -11.81 5.85
CA GLY A 41 4.77 -13.25 6.02
C GLY A 41 3.69 -13.90 5.16
N THR A 42 3.05 -13.20 4.25
CA THR A 42 2.11 -13.82 3.32
C THR A 42 2.83 -14.48 2.13
N VAL A 43 2.21 -15.53 1.59
CA VAL A 43 2.68 -16.24 0.39
C VAL A 43 1.62 -16.25 -0.72
N ALA A 44 0.55 -15.42 -0.57
CA ALA A 44 -0.55 -15.32 -1.53
C ALA A 44 -1.12 -16.69 -1.92
N HIS A 45 -1.72 -17.39 -0.95
CA HIS A 45 -2.37 -18.68 -1.17
C HIS A 45 -3.49 -18.60 -2.21
N ASP A 46 -3.92 -19.72 -2.74
CA ASP A 46 -4.93 -19.85 -3.80
C ASP A 46 -6.22 -19.06 -3.53
N GLY A 47 -6.65 -18.95 -2.28
CA GLY A 47 -7.80 -18.13 -1.87
C GLY A 47 -7.54 -16.63 -1.74
N SER A 48 -6.35 -16.11 -2.11
CA SER A 48 -6.04 -14.68 -2.03
C SER A 48 -6.85 -13.91 -3.07
N GLY A 49 -7.58 -12.88 -2.60
CA GLY A 49 -8.34 -11.95 -3.42
C GLY A 49 -7.70 -10.58 -3.55
N ASP A 50 -6.39 -10.45 -3.31
CA ASP A 50 -5.69 -9.18 -3.31
C ASP A 50 -5.74 -8.49 -4.67
N ILE A 51 -6.18 -7.23 -4.68
CA ILE A 51 -6.23 -6.38 -5.87
C ILE A 51 -5.43 -5.11 -5.60
N PHE A 52 -4.56 -4.76 -6.54
CA PHE A 52 -3.68 -3.59 -6.43
C PHE A 52 -3.97 -2.60 -7.54
N ILE A 53 -4.21 -1.33 -7.15
CA ILE A 53 -4.49 -0.24 -8.07
C ILE A 53 -3.43 0.83 -7.87
N ALA A 54 -2.84 1.29 -8.98
CA ALA A 54 -1.94 2.43 -9.02
C ALA A 54 -2.45 3.45 -10.03
N PHE A 55 -2.46 4.72 -9.67
CA PHE A 55 -2.86 5.82 -10.56
C PHE A 55 -1.98 7.05 -10.33
N SER A 56 -1.94 7.93 -11.31
CA SER A 56 -1.26 9.23 -11.23
C SER A 56 -2.23 10.33 -11.62
N THR A 57 -2.09 11.48 -10.96
CA THR A 57 -2.85 12.70 -11.25
C THR A 57 -1.94 13.82 -11.78
N ALA A 58 -0.68 13.50 -12.12
CA ALA A 58 0.29 14.49 -12.55
C ALA A 58 0.01 15.01 -13.97
N ASN A 59 -0.31 14.13 -14.91
CA ASN A 59 -0.78 14.52 -16.23
C ASN A 59 -2.29 14.75 -16.15
N LYS A 60 -2.70 16.00 -16.17
CA LYS A 60 -4.12 16.35 -16.27
C LYS A 60 -4.52 16.21 -17.73
N ASP A 61 -5.45 15.32 -17.99
CA ASP A 61 -6.13 15.24 -19.27
C ASP A 61 -7.44 16.04 -19.17
N ASP A 62 -7.62 17.01 -20.05
CA ASP A 62 -8.86 17.76 -20.22
C ASP A 62 -9.95 16.89 -20.90
N GLY A 63 -9.62 15.61 -21.14
CA GLY A 63 -10.56 14.53 -21.46
C GLY A 63 -11.10 14.54 -22.90
N PHE A 64 -10.83 15.58 -23.71
CA PHE A 64 -11.48 15.73 -25.01
C PHE A 64 -10.58 16.39 -26.09
N SER A 65 -9.28 16.45 -25.87
CA SER A 65 -8.36 16.96 -26.89
C SER A 65 -8.30 16.01 -28.09
N SER A 66 -8.77 16.46 -29.24
CA SER A 66 -8.55 15.74 -30.48
C SER A 66 -7.13 16.03 -30.96
N GLY A 67 -6.30 15.02 -31.15
CA GLY A 67 -4.96 15.16 -31.68
C GLY A 67 -3.85 14.58 -30.84
N ILE A 68 -2.63 15.10 -31.02
CA ILE A 68 -1.44 14.68 -30.30
C ILE A 68 -1.32 15.50 -29.00
N VAL A 69 -1.23 14.84 -27.87
CA VAL A 69 -0.99 15.47 -26.56
C VAL A 69 0.44 15.23 -26.10
N GLN A 70 1.00 16.21 -25.40
CA GLN A 70 2.28 16.07 -24.71
C GLN A 70 2.02 15.67 -23.27
N VAL A 71 2.74 14.65 -22.78
CA VAL A 71 2.67 14.18 -21.41
C VAL A 71 4.07 14.17 -20.80
N GLU A 72 4.14 14.45 -19.51
CA GLU A 72 5.35 14.27 -18.74
C GLU A 72 5.48 12.81 -18.32
N MET A 73 6.71 12.30 -18.30
CA MET A 73 7.00 10.94 -17.86
C MET A 73 8.31 10.88 -17.09
N VAL A 74 8.33 10.22 -15.96
CA VAL A 74 9.56 9.90 -15.25
C VAL A 74 10.35 8.89 -16.09
N PRO A 75 11.65 9.14 -16.39
CA PRO A 75 12.48 8.16 -17.08
C PRO A 75 12.53 6.81 -16.35
N ASN A 76 12.41 5.71 -17.07
CA ASN A 76 12.37 4.36 -16.48
C ASN A 76 13.59 4.04 -15.60
N GLY A 77 14.77 4.59 -15.92
CA GLY A 77 15.98 4.43 -15.12
C GLY A 77 15.90 5.04 -13.71
N LEU A 78 14.95 5.96 -13.47
CA LEU A 78 14.75 6.62 -12.18
C LEU A 78 13.65 5.95 -11.34
N LEU A 79 13.09 4.84 -11.77
CA LEU A 79 11.97 4.19 -11.07
C LEU A 79 12.41 3.28 -9.90
N ASN A 80 13.66 2.88 -9.81
CA ASN A 80 14.10 1.96 -8.75
C ASN A 80 13.81 2.48 -7.34
N PRO A 81 14.12 3.73 -6.97
CA PRO A 81 13.76 4.25 -5.65
C PRO A 81 12.24 4.24 -5.40
N VAL A 82 11.44 4.47 -6.44
CA VAL A 82 9.97 4.45 -6.33
C VAL A 82 9.46 3.02 -6.12
N PHE A 83 10.09 2.02 -6.75
CA PHE A 83 9.78 0.61 -6.53
C PHE A 83 10.12 0.17 -5.11
N GLU A 84 11.28 0.55 -4.60
CA GLU A 84 11.70 0.27 -3.22
C GLU A 84 10.75 0.93 -2.22
N ALA A 85 10.45 2.23 -2.43
CA ALA A 85 9.49 2.95 -1.62
C ALA A 85 8.10 2.28 -1.60
N THR A 86 7.65 1.71 -2.73
CA THR A 86 6.39 0.97 -2.79
C THR A 86 6.40 -0.24 -1.86
N VAL A 87 7.48 -1.02 -1.89
CA VAL A 87 7.63 -2.22 -1.06
C VAL A 87 7.64 -1.85 0.41
N HIS A 88 8.46 -0.86 0.79
CA HIS A 88 8.59 -0.41 2.18
C HIS A 88 7.30 0.23 2.71
N ALA A 89 6.67 1.10 1.93
CA ALA A 89 5.40 1.72 2.32
C ALA A 89 4.28 0.69 2.51
N THR A 90 4.27 -0.37 1.71
CA THR A 90 3.30 -1.47 1.86
C THR A 90 3.55 -2.25 3.15
N GLU A 91 4.80 -2.63 3.42
CA GLU A 91 5.19 -3.30 4.66
C GLU A 91 4.82 -2.46 5.89
N GLU A 92 5.22 -1.19 5.89
CA GLU A 92 4.94 -0.25 6.97
C GLU A 92 3.43 -0.06 7.19
N ALA A 93 2.65 0.07 6.11
CA ALA A 93 1.21 0.23 6.19
C ALA A 93 0.53 -0.96 6.89
N ILE A 94 0.98 -2.18 6.61
CA ILE A 94 0.43 -3.40 7.22
C ILE A 94 0.81 -3.44 8.70
N ILE A 95 2.07 -3.17 9.04
CA ILE A 95 2.54 -3.15 10.43
C ILE A 95 1.78 -2.09 11.23
N ASN A 96 1.64 -0.88 10.69
CA ASN A 96 0.89 0.20 11.33
C ASN A 96 -0.59 -0.17 11.53
N ALA A 97 -1.20 -0.83 10.54
CA ALA A 97 -2.58 -1.29 10.66
C ALA A 97 -2.75 -2.32 11.79
N LEU A 98 -1.81 -3.26 11.92
CA LEU A 98 -1.84 -4.26 13.00
C LEU A 98 -1.66 -3.63 14.38
N ILE A 99 -0.75 -2.64 14.50
CA ILE A 99 -0.49 -1.94 15.77
C ILE A 99 -1.67 -1.05 16.16
N ALA A 100 -2.29 -0.37 15.19
CA ALA A 100 -3.40 0.55 15.43
C ALA A 100 -4.77 -0.15 15.56
N ALA A 101 -4.85 -1.46 15.28
CA ALA A 101 -6.10 -2.19 15.31
C ALA A 101 -6.65 -2.29 16.74
N GLU A 102 -7.95 -2.13 16.89
CA GLU A 102 -8.69 -2.36 18.14
C GLU A 102 -9.51 -3.64 18.02
N THR A 103 -9.81 -4.25 19.17
CA THR A 103 -10.71 -5.42 19.20
C THR A 103 -12.08 -5.02 18.67
N MET A 104 -12.56 -5.74 17.69
CA MET A 104 -13.81 -5.45 17.01
C MET A 104 -14.76 -6.64 17.06
N LYS A 105 -16.03 -6.34 17.35
CA LYS A 105 -17.12 -7.30 17.28
C LYS A 105 -17.80 -7.18 15.91
N GLY A 106 -17.81 -8.26 15.17
CA GLY A 106 -18.45 -8.38 13.85
C GLY A 106 -19.84 -8.99 13.93
N ALA A 107 -20.35 -9.46 12.79
CA ALA A 107 -21.61 -10.16 12.70
C ALA A 107 -21.57 -11.48 13.48
N ASP A 108 -22.75 -11.90 13.97
CA ASP A 108 -22.94 -13.17 14.72
C ASP A 108 -22.01 -13.32 15.93
N ASP A 109 -21.73 -12.19 16.61
CA ASP A 109 -20.86 -12.12 17.78
C ASP A 109 -19.39 -12.56 17.55
N ASN A 110 -18.97 -12.67 16.30
CA ASN A 110 -17.57 -12.96 15.98
C ASN A 110 -16.66 -11.83 16.45
N LEU A 111 -15.60 -12.16 17.19
CA LEU A 111 -14.62 -11.21 17.72
C LEU A 111 -13.30 -11.30 16.92
N ALA A 112 -12.87 -10.16 16.40
CA ALA A 112 -11.51 -9.96 15.91
C ALA A 112 -10.70 -9.23 16.98
N TYR A 113 -9.73 -9.92 17.57
CA TYR A 113 -8.92 -9.37 18.66
C TYR A 113 -7.82 -8.46 18.13
N ALA A 114 -7.59 -7.34 18.82
CA ALA A 114 -6.42 -6.50 18.59
C ALA A 114 -5.12 -7.23 18.92
N LEU A 115 -4.02 -6.77 18.32
CA LEU A 115 -2.69 -7.25 18.65
C LEU A 115 -2.36 -6.90 20.12
N PRO A 116 -2.03 -7.87 21.00
CA PRO A 116 -1.70 -7.59 22.39
C PRO A 116 -0.29 -6.98 22.47
N HIS A 117 -0.21 -5.66 22.65
CA HIS A 117 1.04 -4.88 22.59
C HIS A 117 2.05 -5.33 23.65
N ASP A 118 1.61 -5.65 24.87
CA ASP A 118 2.51 -6.11 25.96
C ASP A 118 3.23 -7.40 25.56
N ARG A 119 2.49 -8.33 24.94
CA ARG A 119 3.07 -9.59 24.45
C ARG A 119 4.02 -9.35 23.28
N LEU A 120 3.69 -8.41 22.38
CA LEU A 120 4.57 -8.02 21.30
C LEU A 120 5.89 -7.49 21.84
N VAL A 121 5.86 -6.56 22.81
CA VAL A 121 7.06 -5.99 23.43
C VAL A 121 7.90 -7.07 24.11
N GLN A 122 7.28 -8.03 24.80
CA GLN A 122 8.00 -9.15 25.41
C GLN A 122 8.71 -10.02 24.38
N ILE A 123 8.05 -10.33 23.26
CA ILE A 123 8.63 -11.11 22.16
C ILE A 123 9.79 -10.33 21.51
N MET A 124 9.61 -9.05 21.22
CA MET A 124 10.65 -8.19 20.65
C MET A 124 11.91 -8.19 21.53
N LYS A 125 11.75 -7.99 22.86
CA LYS A 125 12.86 -8.07 23.83
C LYS A 125 13.55 -9.43 23.85
N LYS A 126 12.78 -10.53 23.78
CA LYS A 126 13.32 -11.90 23.77
C LYS A 126 14.24 -12.15 22.58
N TYR A 127 13.97 -11.53 21.44
CA TYR A 127 14.72 -11.71 20.19
C TYR A 127 15.65 -10.53 19.87
N ASN A 128 15.89 -9.62 20.83
CA ASN A 128 16.74 -8.43 20.65
C ASN A 128 16.31 -7.55 19.44
N ARG A 129 15.02 -7.34 19.32
CA ARG A 129 14.41 -6.51 18.26
C ARG A 129 13.74 -5.27 18.86
#